data_f484aede0b7d43f9e715c6196d8c0539
#
_entry.id   f484aede0b7d43f9e715c6196d8c0539
#
_cell.length_a   1.000
_cell.length_b   1.000
_cell.length_c   1.000
_cell.angle_alpha   90.00
_cell.angle_beta   90.00
_cell.angle_gamma   90.00
#
_symmetry.space_group_name_H-M   'P 1'
#
loop_
_entity.id
_entity.type
_entity.pdbx_description
1 polymer ?
#
loop_
_entity_poly.entity_id
_entity_poly.type
_entity_poly.pdbx_seq_one_letter_code
_entity_poly.pdbx_strand_id
1 'polypeptide(L)'
;MKLKNLALALTAVCAAPVWADNAVSLIPLPQTVKMEQGTFEFSKKLKTAVDAYPGDSIQWVLDNFEKNFTATTGVKFQTGKMGKAALQLKLNSSLAAEAYNLKVDEKQITIEAARPAGFFYALQTLQQLLPTRAVLAGKAVGEDVKLTLPAVSVSDAPKFGWRGFMLDEGRHFYGKEEIKKVLDVMAAYKMNRFHWHLTEDQGWRIEITKYPELTATGAWRNSKVLGWGDTKPDGQRYGGYYTQEDAREIVRYAKERFIEIVPEVDIPGHSQAAVASYPDFLACDPGMKHEVWLWQGVSPDVINVANPKAVQFAKDVIDELTNIFPFGYIHLGGDECPTTKWEQNKDCQKLLAEIGSKNYRDLQINFYKQLKEHIAKKPADQQRHLIFWNEVLHGNTQPLGNDITIMAWVGANQAAKEAAKRGMNTILSPQIPYYINRKQSKLPTEPHSQGHGTETVEAVYNYVPLQDVPADLQNRYMGVQANFWTEWVEDASTVQYLMLPRLAAVAEAGWTQQNLRSYPDFLKRLQKEVEYYQQKGVNYGKHVMEAK
;
A
#
# COMPACT_ATOMS: atom_id res chain seq x y z
N MET A 1 47.67 54.08 -4.38
CA MET A 1 46.33 53.93 -3.75
C MET A 1 45.69 52.66 -4.26
N LYS A 2 45.73 51.56 -3.49
CA LYS A 2 45.13 50.25 -3.87
C LYS A 2 43.96 50.00 -2.96
N LEU A 3 42.75 50.00 -3.53
CA LEU A 3 41.54 49.60 -2.84
C LEU A 3 41.51 48.05 -2.73
N LYS A 4 41.42 47.54 -1.51
CA LYS A 4 41.16 46.13 -1.21
C LYS A 4 39.63 45.91 -1.16
N ASN A 5 39.11 45.09 -2.04
CA ASN A 5 37.74 44.58 -1.96
C ASN A 5 37.69 43.51 -0.89
N LEU A 6 36.88 43.74 0.14
CA LEU A 6 36.54 42.78 1.18
C LEU A 6 35.26 42.10 0.75
N ALA A 7 35.34 40.84 0.33
CA ALA A 7 34.15 40.01 0.07
C ALA A 7 33.68 39.42 1.40
N LEU A 8 32.49 39.84 1.85
CA LEU A 8 31.78 39.21 2.97
C LEU A 8 31.13 37.94 2.49
N ALA A 9 31.67 36.79 2.90
CA ALA A 9 30.98 35.50 2.73
C ALA A 9 29.90 35.36 3.81
N LEU A 10 28.63 35.47 3.42
CA LEU A 10 27.50 35.07 4.27
C LEU A 10 27.47 33.53 4.31
N THR A 11 27.95 32.96 5.39
CA THR A 11 27.67 31.56 5.75
C THR A 11 26.26 31.49 6.31
N ALA A 12 25.32 30.98 5.50
CA ALA A 12 24.01 30.59 5.99
C ALA A 12 24.19 29.36 6.90
N VAL A 13 24.17 29.58 8.20
CA VAL A 13 24.08 28.53 9.20
C VAL A 13 22.63 28.03 9.15
N CYS A 14 22.40 26.89 8.47
CA CYS A 14 21.18 26.13 8.65
C CYS A 14 21.16 25.62 10.09
N ALA A 15 20.45 26.33 10.97
CA ALA A 15 20.14 25.83 12.29
C ALA A 15 19.23 24.62 12.15
N ALA A 16 19.76 23.43 12.46
CA ALA A 16 18.94 22.26 12.67
C ALA A 16 17.95 22.57 13.81
N PRO A 17 16.67 22.21 13.70
CA PRO A 17 15.71 22.47 14.77
C PRO A 17 16.13 21.69 16.02
N VAL A 18 16.41 22.44 17.11
CA VAL A 18 16.64 21.83 18.42
C VAL A 18 15.28 21.39 18.96
N TRP A 19 15.00 20.09 18.88
CA TRP A 19 13.84 19.49 19.50
C TRP A 19 14.06 19.44 21.01
N ALA A 20 13.24 20.14 21.77
CA ALA A 20 13.23 20.04 23.23
C ALA A 20 12.77 18.63 23.65
N ASP A 21 13.25 18.13 24.79
CA ASP A 21 13.02 16.79 25.37
C ASP A 21 11.55 16.36 25.63
N ASN A 22 10.56 17.15 25.18
CA ASN A 22 9.12 16.85 25.22
C ASN A 22 8.53 16.56 23.83
N ALA A 23 9.27 15.91 22.94
CA ALA A 23 8.80 15.61 21.60
C ALA A 23 7.62 14.63 21.62
N VAL A 24 6.51 15.02 20.96
CA VAL A 24 5.36 14.12 20.73
C VAL A 24 5.77 12.96 19.86
N SER A 25 5.34 11.76 20.23
CA SER A 25 5.62 10.54 19.44
C SER A 25 4.58 10.40 18.34
N LEU A 26 4.86 11.00 17.18
CA LEU A 26 4.03 10.93 15.97
C LEU A 26 4.76 10.17 14.87
N ILE A 27 4.10 9.19 14.26
CA ILE A 27 4.57 8.44 13.08
C ILE A 27 3.43 8.38 12.06
N PRO A 28 3.64 8.86 10.82
CA PRO A 28 4.82 9.58 10.30
C PRO A 28 5.04 10.94 10.95
N LEU A 29 6.31 11.41 10.97
CA LEU A 29 6.67 12.71 11.52
C LEU A 29 6.07 13.85 10.67
N PRO A 30 5.28 14.76 11.27
CA PRO A 30 4.74 15.92 10.54
C PRO A 30 5.81 16.92 10.11
N GLN A 31 5.47 17.80 9.16
CA GLN A 31 6.37 18.85 8.67
C GLN A 31 6.75 19.84 9.79
N THR A 32 5.79 20.23 10.62
CA THR A 32 6.05 21.07 11.79
C THR A 32 5.20 20.64 12.97
N VAL A 33 5.80 20.63 14.15
CA VAL A 33 5.14 20.41 15.43
C VAL A 33 5.66 21.44 16.41
N LYS A 34 4.77 22.22 17.00
CA LYS A 34 5.11 23.21 18.03
C LYS A 34 4.30 22.92 19.28
N MET A 35 4.97 22.49 20.34
CA MET A 35 4.34 22.33 21.65
C MET A 35 4.00 23.71 22.21
N GLU A 36 2.84 23.81 22.84
CA GLU A 36 2.36 25.02 23.50
C GLU A 36 2.09 24.72 24.99
N GLN A 37 1.84 25.74 25.78
CA GLN A 37 1.53 25.54 27.21
C GLN A 37 0.07 25.19 27.40
N GLY A 38 -0.23 24.28 28.33
CA GLY A 38 -1.58 23.86 28.68
C GLY A 38 -1.96 22.49 28.14
N THR A 39 -3.16 22.08 28.49
CA THR A 39 -3.76 20.80 28.07
C THR A 39 -5.23 20.99 27.79
N PHE A 40 -5.75 20.32 26.77
CA PHE A 40 -7.17 20.18 26.50
C PHE A 40 -7.70 18.95 27.26
N GLU A 41 -8.79 19.09 28.02
CA GLU A 41 -9.46 17.98 28.69
C GLU A 41 -10.80 17.66 28.00
N PHE A 42 -10.99 16.38 27.61
CA PHE A 42 -12.24 15.95 27.00
C PHE A 42 -13.35 15.86 28.02
N SER A 43 -14.48 16.50 27.73
CA SER A 43 -15.72 16.26 28.46
C SER A 43 -16.42 15.01 27.95
N LYS A 44 -17.26 14.36 28.78
CA LYS A 44 -18.08 13.20 28.36
C LYS A 44 -18.99 13.50 27.15
N LYS A 45 -19.28 14.76 26.89
CA LYS A 45 -20.06 15.26 25.75
C LYS A 45 -19.24 16.34 25.05
N LEU A 46 -18.62 15.98 23.93
CA LEU A 46 -17.80 16.89 23.14
C LEU A 46 -18.67 17.62 22.10
N LYS A 47 -18.75 18.95 22.18
CA LYS A 47 -19.41 19.75 21.14
C LYS A 47 -18.52 19.81 19.91
N THR A 48 -19.08 19.45 18.76
CA THR A 48 -18.37 19.41 17.46
C THR A 48 -19.07 20.28 16.44
N ALA A 49 -18.30 20.89 15.52
CA ALA A 49 -18.84 21.64 14.39
C ALA A 49 -17.99 21.39 13.16
N VAL A 50 -18.62 21.30 12.00
CA VAL A 50 -17.97 21.12 10.70
C VAL A 50 -18.44 22.19 9.72
N ASP A 51 -17.56 22.65 8.84
CA ASP A 51 -17.94 23.48 7.72
C ASP A 51 -18.65 22.65 6.65
N ALA A 52 -19.56 23.29 5.91
CA ALA A 52 -20.27 22.65 4.81
C ALA A 52 -19.29 22.25 3.69
N TYR A 53 -19.46 21.04 3.16
CA TYR A 53 -18.70 20.53 2.04
C TYR A 53 -19.61 19.64 1.15
N PRO A 54 -19.41 19.61 -0.17
CA PRO A 54 -20.24 18.81 -1.07
C PRO A 54 -20.42 17.36 -0.61
N GLY A 55 -21.68 16.88 -0.59
CA GLY A 55 -22.02 15.53 -0.18
C GLY A 55 -21.79 15.22 1.31
N ASP A 56 -21.77 16.23 2.18
CA ASP A 56 -21.57 16.12 3.63
C ASP A 56 -20.32 15.29 4.02
N SER A 57 -19.33 15.24 3.14
CA SER A 57 -18.21 14.32 3.28
C SER A 57 -17.26 14.70 4.41
N ILE A 58 -17.24 15.96 4.91
CA ILE A 58 -16.51 16.31 6.15
C ILE A 58 -17.28 15.80 7.37
N GLN A 59 -18.60 15.92 7.39
CA GLN A 59 -19.43 15.36 8.45
C GLN A 59 -19.26 13.84 8.51
N TRP A 60 -19.28 13.16 7.38
CA TRP A 60 -19.02 11.72 7.29
C TRP A 60 -17.66 11.31 7.85
N VAL A 61 -16.59 12.11 7.64
CA VAL A 61 -15.26 11.86 8.26
C VAL A 61 -15.38 11.95 9.79
N LEU A 62 -16.07 12.97 10.30
CA LEU A 62 -16.27 13.12 11.74
C LEU A 62 -17.09 11.98 12.34
N ASP A 63 -18.16 11.55 11.67
CA ASP A 63 -19.04 10.46 12.12
C ASP A 63 -18.30 9.12 12.21
N ASN A 64 -17.46 8.82 11.21
CA ASN A 64 -16.59 7.63 11.24
C ASN A 64 -15.56 7.69 12.37
N PHE A 65 -15.00 8.86 12.61
CA PHE A 65 -14.09 9.06 13.73
C PHE A 65 -14.83 8.88 15.06
N GLU A 66 -16.00 9.51 15.24
CA GLU A 66 -16.82 9.41 16.44
C GLU A 66 -17.13 7.96 16.80
N LYS A 67 -17.57 7.16 15.84
CA LYS A 67 -17.91 5.75 16.04
C LYS A 67 -16.82 4.98 16.77
N ASN A 68 -15.58 5.11 16.30
CA ASN A 68 -14.43 4.44 16.88
C ASN A 68 -13.98 5.10 18.20
N PHE A 69 -13.97 6.42 18.25
CA PHE A 69 -13.54 7.19 19.40
C PHE A 69 -14.49 7.00 20.59
N THR A 70 -15.80 7.04 20.36
CA THR A 70 -16.82 6.79 21.41
C THR A 70 -16.75 5.36 21.92
N ALA A 71 -16.56 4.36 21.04
CA ALA A 71 -16.47 2.96 21.45
C ALA A 71 -15.29 2.70 22.41
N THR A 72 -14.20 3.45 22.27
CA THR A 72 -12.98 3.28 23.09
C THR A 72 -12.94 4.20 24.30
N THR A 73 -13.46 5.43 24.19
CA THR A 73 -13.32 6.47 25.23
C THR A 73 -14.60 6.74 26.01
N GLY A 74 -15.76 6.36 25.50
CA GLY A 74 -17.06 6.74 26.04
C GLY A 74 -17.46 8.21 25.78
N VAL A 75 -16.61 9.01 25.14
CA VAL A 75 -16.92 10.41 24.79
C VAL A 75 -17.91 10.44 23.64
N LYS A 76 -19.05 11.09 23.84
CA LYS A 76 -20.12 11.26 22.83
C LYS A 76 -20.02 12.62 22.19
N PHE A 77 -20.19 12.70 20.87
CA PHE A 77 -20.18 13.95 20.14
C PHE A 77 -21.57 14.56 20.11
N GLN A 78 -21.63 15.89 20.13
CA GLN A 78 -22.85 16.66 20.04
C GLN A 78 -22.65 17.83 19.10
N THR A 79 -23.60 18.05 18.19
CA THR A 79 -23.57 19.19 17.28
C THR A 79 -23.50 20.50 18.08
N GLY A 80 -22.56 21.33 17.71
CA GLY A 80 -22.31 22.66 18.27
C GLY A 80 -22.32 23.73 17.19
N LYS A 81 -22.01 24.98 17.58
CA LYS A 81 -21.88 26.10 16.65
C LYS A 81 -20.41 26.34 16.34
N MET A 82 -20.07 26.56 15.06
CA MET A 82 -18.74 26.99 14.65
C MET A 82 -18.30 28.21 15.46
N GLY A 83 -17.03 28.25 15.87
CA GLY A 83 -16.46 29.27 16.74
C GLY A 83 -16.73 29.04 18.25
N LYS A 84 -17.65 28.12 18.64
CA LYS A 84 -17.95 27.80 20.05
C LYS A 84 -17.81 26.30 20.38
N ALA A 85 -17.77 25.44 19.37
CA ALA A 85 -17.60 24.00 19.55
C ALA A 85 -16.16 23.69 20.00
N ALA A 86 -16.01 22.66 20.84
CA ALA A 86 -14.72 22.24 21.37
C ALA A 86 -13.85 21.53 20.31
N LEU A 87 -14.46 20.85 19.35
CA LEU A 87 -13.78 20.32 18.16
C LEU A 87 -14.40 20.96 16.90
N GLN A 88 -13.58 21.58 16.09
CA GLN A 88 -14.00 22.26 14.86
C GLN A 88 -13.21 21.77 13.66
N LEU A 89 -13.92 21.39 12.61
CA LEU A 89 -13.37 21.05 11.29
C LEU A 89 -13.70 22.19 10.33
N LYS A 90 -12.68 22.98 9.97
CA LYS A 90 -12.80 24.19 9.16
C LYS A 90 -12.23 23.99 7.78
N LEU A 91 -12.97 24.37 6.76
CA LEU A 91 -12.51 24.34 5.39
C LEU A 91 -11.46 25.44 5.14
N ASN A 92 -10.30 25.02 4.65
CA ASN A 92 -9.23 25.92 4.22
C ASN A 92 -8.76 25.52 2.81
N SER A 93 -9.36 26.14 1.79
CA SER A 93 -9.11 25.82 0.38
C SER A 93 -7.71 26.20 -0.11
N SER A 94 -6.91 26.92 0.68
CA SER A 94 -5.53 27.27 0.34
C SER A 94 -4.55 26.11 0.56
N LEU A 95 -4.94 25.09 1.34
CA LEU A 95 -4.12 23.93 1.62
C LEU A 95 -4.14 22.93 0.46
N ALA A 96 -3.07 22.13 0.34
CA ALA A 96 -3.05 20.99 -0.59
C ALA A 96 -4.09 19.92 -0.19
N ALA A 97 -4.47 19.06 -1.12
CA ALA A 97 -5.60 18.13 -0.95
C ALA A 97 -5.51 17.21 0.29
N GLU A 98 -4.32 16.78 0.65
CA GLU A 98 -4.06 15.90 1.81
C GLU A 98 -3.40 16.63 2.99
N ALA A 99 -3.15 17.94 2.85
CA ALA A 99 -2.56 18.78 3.91
C ALA A 99 -3.58 19.16 4.98
N TYR A 100 -3.08 19.41 6.18
CA TYR A 100 -3.90 19.89 7.29
C TYR A 100 -3.10 20.77 8.27
N ASN A 101 -3.84 21.62 9.01
CA ASN A 101 -3.39 22.24 10.23
C ASN A 101 -4.22 21.70 11.40
N LEU A 102 -3.56 21.35 12.49
CA LEU A 102 -4.20 20.94 13.74
C LEU A 102 -3.70 21.83 14.85
N LYS A 103 -4.61 22.51 15.52
CA LYS A 103 -4.31 23.32 16.72
C LYS A 103 -5.12 22.81 17.90
N VAL A 104 -4.45 22.51 19.00
CA VAL A 104 -5.03 22.17 20.29
C VAL A 104 -4.63 23.24 21.28
N ASP A 105 -5.60 23.89 21.92
CA ASP A 105 -5.40 24.75 23.08
C ASP A 105 -6.27 24.24 24.25
N GLU A 106 -6.24 24.90 25.39
CA GLU A 106 -6.96 24.47 26.61
C GLU A 106 -8.49 24.38 26.43
N LYS A 107 -9.04 25.05 25.42
CA LYS A 107 -10.51 25.19 25.23
C LYS A 107 -11.01 24.51 23.97
N GLN A 108 -10.14 24.35 22.98
CA GLN A 108 -10.57 24.04 21.62
C GLN A 108 -9.54 23.20 20.84
N ILE A 109 -10.05 22.35 20.00
CA ILE A 109 -9.33 21.62 18.94
C ILE A 109 -9.85 22.17 17.61
N THR A 110 -8.97 22.73 16.80
CA THR A 110 -9.28 23.22 15.46
C THR A 110 -8.47 22.43 14.44
N ILE A 111 -9.18 21.86 13.44
CA ILE A 111 -8.57 21.20 12.30
C ILE A 111 -8.96 21.99 11.04
N GLU A 112 -7.98 22.33 10.23
CA GLU A 112 -8.17 22.97 8.94
C GLU A 112 -7.62 22.07 7.83
N ALA A 113 -8.42 21.86 6.76
CA ALA A 113 -8.00 21.11 5.58
C ALA A 113 -8.81 21.56 4.35
N ALA A 114 -8.29 21.31 3.14
CA ALA A 114 -8.98 21.64 1.90
C ALA A 114 -9.93 20.53 1.42
N ARG A 115 -9.72 19.29 1.85
CA ARG A 115 -10.44 18.09 1.40
C ARG A 115 -10.69 17.13 2.57
N PRO A 116 -11.68 16.21 2.47
CA PRO A 116 -11.98 15.21 3.49
C PRO A 116 -10.77 14.39 3.95
N ALA A 117 -9.87 14.03 3.04
CA ALA A 117 -8.64 13.29 3.37
C ALA A 117 -7.73 14.02 4.38
N GLY A 118 -7.56 15.35 4.23
CA GLY A 118 -6.76 16.14 5.18
C GLY A 118 -7.36 16.12 6.59
N PHE A 119 -8.68 16.20 6.72
CA PHE A 119 -9.36 16.05 8.01
C PHE A 119 -9.14 14.67 8.62
N PHE A 120 -9.24 13.62 7.81
CA PHE A 120 -8.97 12.26 8.26
C PHE A 120 -7.54 12.12 8.80
N TYR A 121 -6.53 12.59 8.08
CA TYR A 121 -5.12 12.51 8.52
C TYR A 121 -4.85 13.36 9.78
N ALA A 122 -5.50 14.50 9.91
CA ALA A 122 -5.43 15.31 11.13
C ALA A 122 -6.02 14.55 12.34
N LEU A 123 -7.14 13.83 12.16
CA LEU A 123 -7.75 13.01 13.20
C LEU A 123 -6.89 11.81 13.57
N GLN A 124 -6.14 11.21 12.62
CA GLN A 124 -5.12 10.19 12.94
C GLN A 124 -4.01 10.79 13.82
N THR A 125 -3.54 11.98 13.49
CA THR A 125 -2.56 12.70 14.34
C THR A 125 -3.12 13.00 15.72
N LEU A 126 -4.37 13.45 15.81
CA LEU A 126 -5.05 13.70 17.08
C LEU A 126 -5.07 12.45 17.97
N GLN A 127 -5.39 11.27 17.40
CA GLN A 127 -5.35 10.01 18.15
C GLN A 127 -3.95 9.66 18.65
N GLN A 128 -2.92 9.91 17.86
CA GLN A 128 -1.53 9.65 18.27
C GLN A 128 -1.05 10.61 19.37
N LEU A 129 -1.62 11.81 19.47
CA LEU A 129 -1.32 12.79 20.53
C LEU A 129 -1.89 12.40 21.89
N LEU A 130 -2.88 11.49 21.95
CA LEU A 130 -3.46 11.08 23.22
C LEU A 130 -2.42 10.37 24.10
N PRO A 131 -2.14 10.86 25.33
CA PRO A 131 -1.21 10.19 26.24
C PRO A 131 -1.65 8.76 26.59
N THR A 132 -2.95 8.52 26.55
CA THR A 132 -3.60 7.24 26.84
C THR A 132 -3.86 6.40 25.57
N ARG A 133 -3.19 6.70 24.43
CA ARG A 133 -3.40 5.97 23.17
C ARG A 133 -3.26 4.46 23.36
N ALA A 134 -2.28 4.04 24.13
CA ALA A 134 -2.07 2.64 24.43
C ALA A 134 -3.26 2.02 25.24
N VAL A 135 -3.88 2.80 26.13
CA VAL A 135 -5.08 2.36 26.88
C VAL A 135 -6.27 2.25 25.93
N LEU A 136 -6.45 3.20 25.01
CA LEU A 136 -7.55 3.22 24.05
C LEU A 136 -7.46 2.09 23.00
N ALA A 137 -6.28 1.53 22.81
CA ALA A 137 -6.06 0.45 21.86
C ALA A 137 -6.73 -0.88 22.25
N GLY A 138 -7.02 -1.11 23.51
CA GLY A 138 -7.47 -2.40 24.01
C GLY A 138 -8.74 -2.41 24.85
N LYS A 139 -9.07 -1.32 25.56
CA LYS A 139 -10.18 -1.29 26.54
C LYS A 139 -10.79 0.11 26.59
N ALA A 140 -12.09 0.19 26.87
CA ALA A 140 -12.74 1.45 27.19
C ALA A 140 -12.04 2.13 28.38
N VAL A 141 -11.86 3.46 28.29
CA VAL A 141 -11.26 4.23 29.38
C VAL A 141 -12.20 4.14 30.59
N GLY A 142 -11.68 3.72 31.76
CA GLY A 142 -12.44 3.72 33.01
C GLY A 142 -12.90 5.13 33.41
N GLU A 143 -13.93 5.22 34.26
CA GLU A 143 -14.52 6.50 34.67
C GLU A 143 -13.54 7.46 35.34
N ASP A 144 -12.43 6.96 35.89
CA ASP A 144 -11.43 7.72 36.63
C ASP A 144 -10.23 8.22 35.80
N VAL A 145 -10.19 7.89 34.49
CA VAL A 145 -9.08 8.31 33.62
C VAL A 145 -9.45 9.61 32.91
N LYS A 146 -8.77 10.70 33.25
CA LYS A 146 -8.88 11.96 32.51
C LYS A 146 -8.27 11.83 31.12
N LEU A 147 -9.10 11.98 30.11
CA LEU A 147 -8.67 11.99 28.72
C LEU A 147 -8.20 13.41 28.37
N THR A 148 -6.91 13.58 28.10
CA THR A 148 -6.31 14.89 27.82
C THR A 148 -5.44 14.87 26.57
N LEU A 149 -5.26 16.05 25.97
CA LEU A 149 -4.29 16.30 24.88
C LEU A 149 -3.36 17.42 25.29
N PRO A 150 -2.08 17.36 24.97
CA PRO A 150 -1.18 18.50 25.11
C PRO A 150 -1.61 19.63 24.16
N ALA A 151 -1.43 20.89 24.59
CA ALA A 151 -1.59 22.02 23.68
C ALA A 151 -0.46 22.00 22.64
N VAL A 152 -0.83 22.03 21.36
CA VAL A 152 0.10 21.84 20.25
C VAL A 152 -0.44 22.46 18.96
N SER A 153 0.45 22.94 18.11
CA SER A 153 0.18 23.32 16.73
C SER A 153 0.96 22.40 15.79
N VAL A 154 0.25 21.77 14.85
CA VAL A 154 0.82 20.90 13.80
C VAL A 154 0.42 21.44 12.44
N SER A 155 1.39 21.58 11.52
CA SER A 155 1.11 21.80 10.10
C SER A 155 1.80 20.71 9.30
N ASP A 156 1.03 20.04 8.43
CA ASP A 156 1.48 18.78 7.84
C ASP A 156 0.93 18.55 6.43
N ALA A 157 1.71 17.87 5.62
CA ALA A 157 1.35 17.40 4.28
C ALA A 157 2.25 16.24 3.86
N PRO A 158 1.75 15.27 3.08
CA PRO A 158 2.57 14.17 2.59
C PRO A 158 3.62 14.62 1.57
N LYS A 159 4.76 13.93 1.54
CA LYS A 159 5.79 14.08 0.51
C LYS A 159 5.34 13.51 -0.83
N PHE A 160 4.65 12.37 -0.82
CA PHE A 160 4.18 11.66 -2.00
C PHE A 160 2.68 11.40 -1.97
N GLY A 161 2.05 11.42 -3.15
CA GLY A 161 0.65 11.05 -3.34
C GLY A 161 0.36 9.56 -3.27
N TRP A 162 1.37 8.70 -3.52
CA TRP A 162 1.28 7.25 -3.41
C TRP A 162 2.07 6.75 -2.21
N ARG A 163 1.40 6.14 -1.24
CA ARG A 163 1.97 5.55 -0.04
C ARG A 163 1.36 4.16 0.12
N GLY A 164 2.00 3.18 -0.53
CA GLY A 164 1.42 1.87 -0.79
C GLY A 164 1.93 0.76 0.13
N PHE A 165 1.08 -0.25 0.30
CA PHE A 165 1.44 -1.55 0.83
C PHE A 165 0.75 -2.64 0.01
N MET A 166 1.50 -3.67 -0.41
CA MET A 166 0.98 -4.84 -1.11
C MET A 166 0.97 -6.06 -0.19
N LEU A 167 -0.11 -6.84 -0.25
CA LEU A 167 -0.18 -8.16 0.37
C LEU A 167 -0.54 -9.20 -0.69
N ASP A 168 0.31 -10.24 -0.77
CA ASP A 168 0.09 -11.42 -1.59
C ASP A 168 -0.86 -12.39 -0.88
N GLU A 169 -1.98 -12.68 -1.51
CA GLU A 169 -2.93 -13.71 -1.09
C GLU A 169 -3.01 -14.89 -2.09
N GLY A 170 -2.31 -14.80 -3.19
CA GLY A 170 -2.19 -15.87 -4.17
C GLY A 170 -1.50 -17.09 -3.60
N ARG A 171 -0.35 -16.92 -2.93
CA ARG A 171 0.41 -18.02 -2.31
C ARG A 171 -0.23 -18.51 -1.02
N HIS A 172 -0.60 -17.60 -0.10
CA HIS A 172 -1.34 -17.95 1.11
C HIS A 172 -2.53 -17.03 1.33
N PHE A 173 -3.67 -17.63 1.69
CA PHE A 173 -4.96 -16.95 1.83
C PHE A 173 -5.27 -16.67 3.31
N TYR A 174 -5.48 -15.40 3.69
CA TYR A 174 -5.71 -14.99 5.08
C TYR A 174 -7.16 -14.63 5.38
N GLY A 175 -7.92 -14.19 4.37
CA GLY A 175 -9.32 -13.83 4.52
C GLY A 175 -9.55 -12.38 4.96
N LYS A 176 -10.81 -11.95 4.85
CA LYS A 176 -11.20 -10.53 4.94
C LYS A 176 -10.92 -9.87 6.29
N GLU A 177 -10.96 -10.62 7.39
CA GLU A 177 -10.73 -10.03 8.71
C GLU A 177 -9.27 -9.64 8.91
N GLU A 178 -8.33 -10.38 8.32
CA GLU A 178 -6.92 -9.99 8.37
C GLU A 178 -6.63 -8.80 7.45
N ILE A 179 -7.23 -8.76 6.27
CA ILE A 179 -7.16 -7.59 5.38
C ILE A 179 -7.65 -6.32 6.10
N LYS A 180 -8.74 -6.38 6.86
CA LYS A 180 -9.23 -5.24 7.63
C LYS A 180 -8.22 -4.77 8.68
N LYS A 181 -7.53 -5.68 9.37
CA LYS A 181 -6.47 -5.31 10.33
C LYS A 181 -5.29 -4.63 9.63
N VAL A 182 -4.88 -5.12 8.46
CA VAL A 182 -3.85 -4.48 7.63
C VAL A 182 -4.29 -3.06 7.26
N LEU A 183 -5.53 -2.86 6.81
CA LEU A 183 -6.08 -1.55 6.47
C LEU A 183 -6.13 -0.61 7.69
N ASP A 184 -6.41 -1.12 8.90
CA ASP A 184 -6.35 -0.32 10.14
C ASP A 184 -4.95 0.18 10.45
N VAL A 185 -3.94 -0.68 10.28
CA VAL A 185 -2.52 -0.30 10.45
C VAL A 185 -2.11 0.73 9.41
N MET A 186 -2.45 0.52 8.14
CA MET A 186 -2.18 1.46 7.05
C MET A 186 -2.80 2.84 7.33
N ALA A 187 -4.06 2.88 7.78
CA ALA A 187 -4.75 4.11 8.13
C ALA A 187 -4.07 4.86 9.26
N ALA A 188 -3.63 4.17 10.32
CA ALA A 188 -2.92 4.76 11.45
C ALA A 188 -1.61 5.43 11.01
N TYR A 189 -0.96 4.93 9.97
CA TYR A 189 0.26 5.48 9.37
C TYR A 189 0.01 6.36 8.15
N LYS A 190 -1.23 6.76 7.89
CA LYS A 190 -1.59 7.65 6.77
C LYS A 190 -1.19 7.11 5.40
N MET A 191 -1.10 5.78 5.25
CA MET A 191 -0.93 5.13 3.95
C MET A 191 -2.27 5.13 3.21
N ASN A 192 -2.24 5.20 1.87
CA ASN A 192 -3.45 5.46 1.09
C ASN A 192 -3.65 4.54 -0.12
N ARG A 193 -2.78 3.54 -0.33
CA ARG A 193 -2.92 2.57 -1.43
C ARG A 193 -2.69 1.16 -0.89
N PHE A 194 -3.73 0.34 -0.93
CA PHE A 194 -3.62 -1.08 -0.66
C PHE A 194 -3.56 -1.82 -1.99
N HIS A 195 -2.41 -2.36 -2.33
CA HIS A 195 -2.21 -3.20 -3.50
C HIS A 195 -2.54 -4.64 -3.12
N TRP A 196 -3.65 -5.15 -3.65
CA TRP A 196 -4.17 -6.47 -3.32
C TRP A 196 -3.82 -7.45 -4.42
N HIS A 197 -2.79 -8.27 -4.16
CA HIS A 197 -2.31 -9.28 -5.10
C HIS A 197 -3.16 -10.54 -4.98
N LEU A 198 -4.09 -10.71 -5.94
CA LEU A 198 -5.22 -11.64 -5.84
C LEU A 198 -5.03 -12.94 -6.61
N THR A 199 -4.04 -13.02 -7.51
CA THR A 199 -3.88 -14.20 -8.37
C THR A 199 -2.43 -14.56 -8.57
N GLU A 200 -2.18 -15.87 -8.56
CA GLU A 200 -0.88 -16.48 -8.71
C GLU A 200 -0.96 -17.88 -9.29
N ASP A 201 0.18 -18.48 -9.58
CA ASP A 201 0.28 -19.87 -9.99
C ASP A 201 -0.36 -20.82 -8.97
N GLN A 202 -0.29 -20.47 -7.68
CA GLN A 202 -0.73 -21.26 -6.53
C GLN A 202 -2.18 -20.99 -6.12
N GLY A 203 -2.83 -20.01 -6.71
CA GLY A 203 -4.23 -19.74 -6.38
C GLY A 203 -4.82 -18.49 -7.00
N TRP A 204 -6.08 -18.61 -7.39
CA TRP A 204 -6.93 -17.50 -7.83
C TRP A 204 -7.89 -17.10 -6.71
N ARG A 205 -7.88 -15.83 -6.26
CA ARG A 205 -8.54 -15.45 -5.00
C ARG A 205 -9.76 -14.53 -5.14
N ILE A 206 -10.17 -14.18 -6.33
CA ILE A 206 -11.34 -13.31 -6.56
C ILE A 206 -12.38 -13.99 -7.45
N GLU A 207 -13.65 -13.97 -7.03
CA GLU A 207 -14.75 -14.48 -7.81
C GLU A 207 -14.94 -13.67 -9.10
N ILE A 208 -14.96 -14.38 -10.23
CA ILE A 208 -15.35 -13.86 -11.54
C ILE A 208 -16.58 -14.67 -11.98
N THR A 209 -17.74 -14.05 -11.96
CA THR A 209 -19.02 -14.75 -12.13
C THR A 209 -19.14 -15.43 -13.50
N LYS A 210 -18.52 -14.83 -14.51
CA LYS A 210 -18.46 -15.40 -15.87
C LYS A 210 -17.58 -16.63 -15.97
N TYR A 211 -16.64 -16.80 -15.04
CA TYR A 211 -15.67 -17.89 -15.05
C TYR A 211 -15.61 -18.62 -13.70
N PRO A 212 -16.66 -19.41 -13.34
CA PRO A 212 -16.80 -20.00 -12.01
C PRO A 212 -15.69 -21.00 -11.65
N GLU A 213 -15.06 -21.68 -12.64
CA GLU A 213 -13.96 -22.60 -12.35
C GLU A 213 -12.72 -21.91 -11.76
N LEU A 214 -12.57 -20.61 -11.93
CA LEU A 214 -11.49 -19.87 -11.27
C LEU A 214 -11.53 -19.99 -9.74
N THR A 215 -12.72 -20.10 -9.17
CA THR A 215 -12.91 -20.28 -7.72
C THR A 215 -13.27 -21.71 -7.34
N ALA A 216 -13.88 -22.49 -8.22
CA ALA A 216 -14.15 -23.90 -7.96
C ALA A 216 -12.89 -24.77 -8.03
N THR A 217 -12.02 -24.49 -9.00
CA THR A 217 -10.75 -25.20 -9.25
C THR A 217 -9.55 -24.33 -8.89
N GLY A 218 -9.43 -23.14 -9.49
CA GLY A 218 -8.24 -22.28 -9.40
C GLY A 218 -7.92 -21.75 -8.00
N ALA A 219 -8.93 -21.66 -7.11
CA ALA A 219 -8.72 -21.22 -5.72
C ALA A 219 -8.13 -22.31 -4.80
N TRP A 220 -7.95 -23.53 -5.28
CA TRP A 220 -7.63 -24.69 -4.44
C TRP A 220 -6.46 -25.50 -4.99
N ARG A 221 -5.58 -25.92 -4.09
CA ARG A 221 -4.49 -26.85 -4.38
C ARG A 221 -4.43 -28.00 -3.38
N ASN A 222 -3.76 -29.09 -3.74
CA ASN A 222 -3.78 -30.34 -2.95
C ASN A 222 -2.70 -30.39 -1.85
N SER A 223 -2.09 -29.26 -1.52
CA SER A 223 -1.18 -29.18 -0.39
C SER A 223 -0.85 -27.73 -0.06
N LYS A 224 -0.39 -27.50 1.15
CA LYS A 224 0.28 -26.29 1.58
C LYS A 224 1.79 -26.54 1.56
N VAL A 225 2.51 -25.89 0.66
CA VAL A 225 3.97 -25.94 0.57
C VAL A 225 4.54 -24.58 0.90
N LEU A 226 5.49 -24.54 1.84
CA LEU A 226 6.21 -23.35 2.23
C LEU A 226 7.56 -23.28 1.51
N GLY A 227 7.91 -22.07 1.08
CA GLY A 227 9.18 -21.81 0.41
C GLY A 227 9.38 -22.61 -0.87
N TRP A 228 10.60 -22.70 -1.32
CA TRP A 228 10.95 -23.40 -2.56
C TRP A 228 11.19 -24.90 -2.34
N GLY A 229 10.24 -25.56 -1.66
CA GLY A 229 10.33 -26.98 -1.33
C GLY A 229 10.82 -27.26 0.09
N ASP A 230 10.74 -26.28 0.99
CA ASP A 230 11.16 -26.42 2.39
C ASP A 230 10.24 -27.36 3.17
N THR A 231 8.98 -27.49 2.76
CA THR A 231 8.03 -28.47 3.29
C THR A 231 7.60 -29.46 2.21
N LYS A 232 7.30 -30.69 2.63
CA LYS A 232 6.76 -31.70 1.71
C LYS A 232 5.26 -31.51 1.55
N PRO A 233 4.69 -31.83 0.37
CA PRO A 233 3.26 -31.90 0.19
C PRO A 233 2.59 -32.83 1.21
N ASP A 234 1.52 -32.37 1.84
CA ASP A 234 0.76 -33.12 2.84
C ASP A 234 -0.53 -33.74 2.29
N GLY A 235 -0.87 -33.43 1.05
CA GLY A 235 -2.08 -33.91 0.36
C GLY A 235 -3.39 -33.28 0.87
N GLN A 236 -3.33 -32.30 1.77
CA GLN A 236 -4.52 -31.65 2.29
C GLN A 236 -4.95 -30.50 1.36
N ARG A 237 -6.25 -30.47 1.07
CA ARG A 237 -6.81 -29.38 0.25
C ARG A 237 -6.62 -28.04 0.96
N TYR A 238 -5.95 -27.10 0.30
CA TYR A 238 -5.71 -25.76 0.78
C TYR A 238 -6.13 -24.70 -0.23
N GLY A 239 -6.69 -23.58 0.26
CA GLY A 239 -7.07 -22.45 -0.55
C GLY A 239 -8.19 -21.61 0.08
N GLY A 240 -8.78 -20.77 -0.73
CA GLY A 240 -9.86 -19.86 -0.40
C GLY A 240 -9.98 -18.79 -1.46
N TYR A 241 -11.06 -18.04 -1.42
CA TYR A 241 -11.29 -16.90 -2.31
C TYR A 241 -12.25 -15.90 -1.67
N TYR A 242 -12.30 -14.71 -2.25
CA TYR A 242 -13.25 -13.66 -1.92
C TYR A 242 -14.39 -13.69 -2.94
N THR A 243 -15.61 -13.71 -2.44
CA THR A 243 -16.79 -13.39 -3.27
C THR A 243 -16.69 -11.92 -3.70
N GLN A 244 -17.40 -11.54 -4.76
CA GLN A 244 -17.48 -10.14 -5.15
C GLN A 244 -18.04 -9.27 -4.03
N GLU A 245 -18.96 -9.80 -3.19
CA GLU A 245 -19.50 -9.04 -2.06
C GLU A 245 -18.47 -8.88 -0.94
N ASP A 246 -17.65 -9.89 -0.64
CA ASP A 246 -16.52 -9.76 0.29
C ASP A 246 -15.56 -8.67 -0.18
N ALA A 247 -15.25 -8.64 -1.48
CA ALA A 247 -14.38 -7.61 -2.05
C ALA A 247 -15.00 -6.21 -1.95
N ARG A 248 -16.31 -6.07 -2.23
CA ARG A 248 -17.02 -4.79 -2.05
C ARG A 248 -17.08 -4.35 -0.59
N GLU A 249 -17.23 -5.29 0.35
CA GLU A 249 -17.15 -5.00 1.79
C GLU A 249 -15.78 -4.42 2.16
N ILE A 250 -14.70 -5.02 1.67
CA ILE A 250 -13.33 -4.54 1.88
C ILE A 250 -13.11 -3.17 1.24
N VAL A 251 -13.63 -2.94 0.03
CA VAL A 251 -13.59 -1.62 -0.64
C VAL A 251 -14.28 -0.55 0.21
N ARG A 252 -15.47 -0.83 0.75
CA ARG A 252 -16.18 0.11 1.66
C ARG A 252 -15.36 0.38 2.92
N TYR A 253 -14.80 -0.67 3.53
CA TYR A 253 -13.97 -0.56 4.72
C TYR A 253 -12.69 0.26 4.49
N ALA A 254 -12.04 0.09 3.36
CA ALA A 254 -10.88 0.86 2.94
C ALA A 254 -11.23 2.34 2.68
N LYS A 255 -12.37 2.60 2.02
CA LYS A 255 -12.87 3.95 1.75
C LYS A 255 -13.08 4.77 3.03
N GLU A 256 -13.60 4.16 4.09
CA GLU A 256 -13.75 4.81 5.41
C GLU A 256 -12.40 5.23 6.02
N ARG A 257 -11.30 4.68 5.53
CA ARG A 257 -9.92 4.93 5.96
C ARG A 257 -9.10 5.74 4.96
N PHE A 258 -9.76 6.26 3.93
CA PHE A 258 -9.10 6.98 2.83
C PHE A 258 -8.00 6.16 2.15
N ILE A 259 -8.21 4.85 2.06
CA ILE A 259 -7.35 3.90 1.36
C ILE A 259 -8.08 3.44 0.10
N GLU A 260 -7.43 3.61 -1.04
CA GLU A 260 -7.89 3.07 -2.32
C GLU A 260 -7.26 1.70 -2.57
N ILE A 261 -8.08 0.74 -3.03
CA ILE A 261 -7.60 -0.60 -3.36
C ILE A 261 -7.19 -0.65 -4.81
N VAL A 262 -5.97 -1.13 -5.05
CA VAL A 262 -5.44 -1.46 -6.38
C VAL A 262 -5.49 -2.98 -6.51
N PRO A 263 -6.47 -3.55 -7.22
CA PRO A 263 -6.49 -4.98 -7.45
C PRO A 263 -5.39 -5.37 -8.43
N GLU A 264 -4.71 -6.49 -8.18
CA GLU A 264 -3.81 -7.11 -9.12
C GLU A 264 -4.33 -8.48 -9.54
N VAL A 265 -4.39 -8.67 -10.85
CA VAL A 265 -4.49 -9.97 -11.50
C VAL A 265 -3.26 -10.11 -12.38
N ASP A 266 -2.35 -10.98 -11.98
CA ASP A 266 -1.11 -11.20 -12.70
C ASP A 266 -1.35 -12.09 -13.91
N ILE A 267 -1.16 -11.52 -15.08
CA ILE A 267 -1.34 -12.12 -16.40
C ILE A 267 -0.32 -11.54 -17.37
N PRO A 268 0.15 -12.30 -18.37
CA PRO A 268 -0.12 -13.68 -18.68
C PRO A 268 0.81 -14.70 -17.99
N GLY A 269 1.85 -14.23 -17.27
CA GLY A 269 2.65 -15.03 -16.34
C GLY A 269 1.90 -15.24 -15.03
N HIS A 270 2.48 -15.99 -14.06
CA HIS A 270 1.89 -16.27 -12.75
C HIS A 270 0.41 -16.65 -12.80
N SER A 271 0.03 -17.41 -13.84
CA SER A 271 -1.36 -17.66 -14.20
C SER A 271 -1.74 -19.13 -14.20
N GLN A 272 -0.94 -20.04 -13.64
CA GLN A 272 -1.21 -21.47 -13.72
C GLN A 272 -2.52 -21.85 -13.04
N ALA A 273 -2.96 -21.17 -11.98
CA ALA A 273 -4.26 -21.41 -11.39
C ALA A 273 -5.41 -21.12 -12.37
N ALA A 274 -5.30 -20.07 -13.19
CA ALA A 274 -6.26 -19.78 -14.25
C ALA A 274 -6.17 -20.81 -15.38
N VAL A 275 -4.96 -21.17 -15.81
CA VAL A 275 -4.72 -22.19 -16.85
C VAL A 275 -5.31 -23.54 -16.43
N ALA A 276 -5.12 -23.95 -15.17
CA ALA A 276 -5.71 -25.18 -14.63
C ALA A 276 -7.24 -25.15 -14.59
N SER A 277 -7.83 -23.96 -14.45
CA SER A 277 -9.29 -23.77 -14.43
C SER A 277 -9.92 -23.88 -15.83
N TYR A 278 -9.23 -23.42 -16.86
CA TYR A 278 -9.72 -23.37 -18.24
C TYR A 278 -8.63 -23.77 -19.26
N PRO A 279 -8.09 -24.99 -19.18
CA PRO A 279 -6.95 -25.40 -20.01
C PRO A 279 -7.25 -25.40 -21.53
N ASP A 280 -8.50 -25.63 -21.92
CA ASP A 280 -8.91 -25.74 -23.33
C ASP A 280 -8.58 -24.47 -24.14
N PHE A 281 -8.53 -23.30 -23.53
CA PHE A 281 -8.27 -22.05 -24.24
C PHE A 281 -7.21 -21.16 -23.57
N LEU A 282 -6.86 -21.39 -22.31
CA LEU A 282 -5.79 -20.64 -21.64
C LEU A 282 -4.42 -21.30 -21.81
N ALA A 283 -4.35 -22.64 -21.87
CA ALA A 283 -3.09 -23.34 -22.01
C ALA A 283 -2.47 -23.17 -23.41
N CYS A 284 -1.14 -23.13 -23.46
CA CYS A 284 -0.39 -23.22 -24.72
C CYS A 284 -0.38 -24.66 -25.29
N ASP A 285 -0.66 -25.65 -24.46
CA ASP A 285 -0.69 -27.09 -24.76
C ASP A 285 -1.92 -27.75 -24.11
N PRO A 286 -3.14 -27.47 -24.61
CA PRO A 286 -4.41 -27.86 -23.96
C PRO A 286 -4.62 -29.36 -23.85
N GLY A 287 -3.86 -30.17 -24.57
CA GLY A 287 -3.91 -31.65 -24.48
C GLY A 287 -3.15 -32.23 -23.29
N MET A 288 -2.45 -31.41 -22.53
CA MET A 288 -1.73 -31.82 -21.32
C MET A 288 -2.62 -31.62 -20.08
N LYS A 289 -2.27 -32.32 -18.98
CA LYS A 289 -2.92 -32.11 -17.69
C LYS A 289 -2.34 -30.83 -17.04
N HIS A 290 -3.20 -29.91 -16.67
CA HIS A 290 -2.87 -28.71 -15.92
C HIS A 290 -3.50 -28.77 -14.54
N GLU A 291 -2.72 -28.53 -13.50
CA GLU A 291 -3.16 -28.46 -12.10
C GLU A 291 -2.71 -27.13 -11.49
N VAL A 292 -3.44 -26.65 -10.47
CA VAL A 292 -3.01 -25.49 -9.71
C VAL A 292 -1.63 -25.76 -9.14
N TRP A 293 -0.72 -24.82 -9.31
CA TRP A 293 0.69 -25.00 -8.95
C TRP A 293 0.85 -25.26 -7.47
N LEU A 294 1.60 -26.28 -7.16
CA LEU A 294 1.79 -26.71 -5.77
C LEU A 294 3.00 -26.04 -5.12
N TRP A 295 4.06 -25.87 -5.91
CA TRP A 295 5.35 -25.36 -5.45
C TRP A 295 5.40 -23.83 -5.44
N GLN A 296 6.29 -23.26 -4.65
CA GLN A 296 6.61 -21.84 -4.75
C GLN A 296 7.63 -21.63 -5.88
N GLY A 297 7.72 -20.41 -6.39
CA GLY A 297 8.54 -20.05 -7.55
C GLY A 297 7.68 -19.69 -8.75
N VAL A 298 8.22 -19.81 -9.96
CA VAL A 298 7.59 -19.39 -11.23
C VAL A 298 7.20 -20.62 -12.02
N SER A 299 5.91 -20.77 -12.33
CA SER A 299 5.41 -21.82 -13.22
C SER A 299 5.79 -21.55 -14.68
N PRO A 300 6.14 -22.60 -15.46
CA PRO A 300 6.31 -22.45 -16.90
C PRO A 300 4.99 -22.27 -17.66
N ASP A 301 3.84 -22.56 -17.03
CA ASP A 301 2.53 -22.46 -17.67
C ASP A 301 2.02 -21.03 -17.64
N VAL A 302 1.94 -20.43 -18.82
CA VAL A 302 1.47 -19.07 -19.06
C VAL A 302 0.24 -19.07 -19.95
N ILE A 303 -0.54 -18.01 -19.89
CA ILE A 303 -1.71 -17.84 -20.77
C ILE A 303 -1.27 -17.82 -22.24
N ASN A 304 -2.00 -18.57 -23.09
CA ASN A 304 -1.82 -18.56 -24.54
C ASN A 304 -2.35 -17.25 -25.15
N VAL A 305 -1.50 -16.23 -25.21
CA VAL A 305 -1.85 -14.88 -25.69
C VAL A 305 -2.19 -14.82 -27.18
N ALA A 306 -1.94 -15.89 -27.94
CA ALA A 306 -2.36 -16.01 -29.34
C ALA A 306 -3.78 -16.57 -29.50
N ASN A 307 -4.39 -17.11 -28.44
CA ASN A 307 -5.76 -17.59 -28.48
C ASN A 307 -6.75 -16.43 -28.25
N PRO A 308 -7.65 -16.12 -29.23
CA PRO A 308 -8.63 -15.03 -29.06
C PRO A 308 -9.57 -15.22 -27.85
N LYS A 309 -9.87 -16.46 -27.44
CA LYS A 309 -10.68 -16.73 -26.25
C LYS A 309 -9.94 -16.38 -24.97
N ALA A 310 -8.61 -16.57 -24.92
CA ALA A 310 -7.79 -16.16 -23.78
C ALA A 310 -7.71 -14.64 -23.66
N VAL A 311 -7.61 -13.94 -24.79
CA VAL A 311 -7.69 -12.45 -24.80
C VAL A 311 -9.06 -11.99 -24.33
N GLN A 312 -10.15 -12.64 -24.76
CA GLN A 312 -11.51 -12.31 -24.33
C GLN A 312 -11.70 -12.59 -22.82
N PHE A 313 -11.18 -13.70 -22.31
CA PHE A 313 -11.15 -14.02 -20.89
C PHE A 313 -10.55 -12.87 -20.07
N ALA A 314 -9.35 -12.40 -20.44
CA ALA A 314 -8.70 -11.31 -19.73
C ALA A 314 -9.53 -9.99 -19.75
N LYS A 315 -10.17 -9.69 -20.88
CA LYS A 315 -11.10 -8.54 -20.99
C LYS A 315 -12.29 -8.68 -20.04
N ASP A 316 -12.91 -9.85 -19.99
CA ASP A 316 -14.06 -10.13 -19.13
C ASP A 316 -13.68 -10.06 -17.63
N VAL A 317 -12.50 -10.56 -17.25
CA VAL A 317 -11.96 -10.42 -15.89
C VAL A 317 -11.80 -8.96 -15.52
N ILE A 318 -11.19 -8.14 -16.38
CA ILE A 318 -11.04 -6.70 -16.16
C ILE A 318 -12.40 -6.02 -16.02
N ASP A 319 -13.39 -6.43 -16.80
CA ASP A 319 -14.73 -5.87 -16.75
C ASP A 319 -15.40 -6.10 -15.39
N GLU A 320 -15.29 -7.31 -14.84
CA GLU A 320 -15.82 -7.59 -13.49
C GLU A 320 -15.02 -6.87 -12.40
N LEU A 321 -13.70 -6.82 -12.49
CA LEU A 321 -12.86 -6.10 -11.53
C LEU A 321 -13.17 -4.60 -11.51
N THR A 322 -13.38 -3.96 -12.66
CA THR A 322 -13.71 -2.53 -12.72
C THR A 322 -15.06 -2.21 -12.09
N ASN A 323 -15.99 -3.18 -12.03
CA ASN A 323 -17.28 -3.04 -11.33
C ASN A 323 -17.17 -3.22 -9.80
N ILE A 324 -16.13 -3.91 -9.33
CA ILE A 324 -15.88 -4.16 -7.90
C ILE A 324 -15.01 -3.04 -7.30
N PHE A 325 -13.94 -2.67 -8.01
CA PHE A 325 -12.91 -1.74 -7.54
C PHE A 325 -13.02 -0.38 -8.25
N PRO A 326 -13.54 0.65 -7.58
CA PRO A 326 -13.81 1.95 -8.21
C PRO A 326 -12.59 2.84 -8.40
N PHE A 327 -11.44 2.50 -7.81
CA PHE A 327 -10.23 3.30 -7.93
C PHE A 327 -9.68 3.30 -9.36
N GLY A 328 -9.12 4.43 -9.79
CA GLY A 328 -8.70 4.65 -11.18
C GLY A 328 -7.51 3.82 -11.68
N TYR A 329 -7.00 2.85 -10.91
CA TYR A 329 -5.85 2.02 -11.26
C TYR A 329 -6.17 0.53 -11.13
N ILE A 330 -5.58 -0.28 -12.02
CA ILE A 330 -5.53 -1.74 -11.95
C ILE A 330 -4.12 -2.20 -12.26
N HIS A 331 -3.62 -3.20 -11.53
CA HIS A 331 -2.33 -3.82 -11.78
C HIS A 331 -2.53 -5.15 -12.54
N LEU A 332 -1.80 -5.34 -13.63
CA LEU A 332 -1.89 -6.53 -14.48
C LEU A 332 -0.63 -7.42 -14.40
N GLY A 333 0.19 -7.22 -13.37
CA GLY A 333 1.41 -7.99 -13.15
C GLY A 333 2.48 -7.73 -14.20
N GLY A 334 2.95 -8.80 -14.82
CA GLY A 334 3.84 -8.75 -15.97
C GLY A 334 5.31 -9.05 -15.68
N ASP A 335 5.61 -9.43 -14.45
CA ASP A 335 6.90 -9.91 -14.01
C ASP A 335 7.11 -11.39 -14.39
N GLU A 336 8.37 -11.78 -14.38
CA GLU A 336 8.87 -13.16 -14.46
C GLU A 336 8.17 -14.08 -15.49
N CYS A 337 7.50 -13.54 -16.52
CA CYS A 337 6.71 -14.30 -17.49
C CYS A 337 7.62 -15.14 -18.39
N PRO A 338 7.62 -16.49 -18.30
CA PRO A 338 8.45 -17.33 -19.15
C PRO A 338 7.93 -17.34 -20.60
N THR A 339 8.83 -17.33 -21.57
CA THR A 339 8.46 -17.37 -23.00
C THR A 339 8.48 -18.78 -23.62
N THR A 340 9.03 -19.76 -22.93
CA THR A 340 9.29 -21.10 -23.45
C THR A 340 8.05 -21.79 -24.03
N LYS A 341 6.89 -21.67 -23.39
CA LYS A 341 5.64 -22.23 -23.91
C LYS A 341 5.16 -21.54 -25.18
N TRP A 342 5.35 -20.21 -25.28
CA TRP A 342 5.04 -19.46 -26.51
C TRP A 342 5.99 -19.82 -27.65
N GLU A 343 7.29 -20.04 -27.36
CA GLU A 343 8.27 -20.48 -28.34
C GLU A 343 7.95 -21.83 -28.97
N GLN A 344 7.28 -22.70 -28.21
CA GLN A 344 6.86 -24.03 -28.68
C GLN A 344 5.47 -24.04 -29.33
N ASN A 345 4.67 -22.99 -29.13
CA ASN A 345 3.28 -22.91 -29.64
C ASN A 345 3.25 -22.26 -31.03
N LYS A 346 2.65 -22.98 -32.03
CA LYS A 346 2.61 -22.53 -33.42
C LYS A 346 1.82 -21.24 -33.63
N ASP A 347 0.73 -21.03 -32.85
CA ASP A 347 -0.09 -19.84 -32.98
C ASP A 347 0.65 -18.62 -32.39
N CYS A 348 1.39 -18.80 -31.29
CA CYS A 348 2.26 -17.76 -30.75
C CYS A 348 3.41 -17.39 -31.71
N GLN A 349 4.03 -18.39 -32.37
CA GLN A 349 5.05 -18.14 -33.40
C GLN A 349 4.47 -17.33 -34.57
N LYS A 350 3.27 -17.71 -35.02
CA LYS A 350 2.54 -17.00 -36.10
C LYS A 350 2.21 -15.56 -35.69
N LEU A 351 1.63 -15.36 -34.48
CA LEU A 351 1.34 -14.03 -33.97
C LEU A 351 2.61 -13.16 -33.84
N LEU A 352 3.73 -13.76 -33.40
CA LEU A 352 5.01 -13.05 -33.31
C LEU A 352 5.47 -12.52 -34.66
N ALA A 353 5.34 -13.33 -35.71
CA ALA A 353 5.64 -12.94 -37.08
C ALA A 353 4.68 -11.87 -37.61
N GLU A 354 3.37 -11.96 -37.29
CA GLU A 354 2.35 -10.99 -37.69
C GLU A 354 2.59 -9.60 -37.07
N ILE A 355 3.05 -9.54 -35.80
CA ILE A 355 3.41 -8.26 -35.17
C ILE A 355 4.80 -7.75 -35.57
N GLY A 356 5.52 -8.49 -36.45
CA GLY A 356 6.82 -8.08 -36.98
C GLY A 356 7.96 -8.14 -35.97
N SER A 357 7.85 -8.92 -34.89
CA SER A 357 8.88 -9.04 -33.86
C SER A 357 9.63 -10.37 -33.92
N LYS A 358 10.79 -10.40 -33.25
CA LYS A 358 11.59 -11.61 -32.95
C LYS A 358 11.73 -11.85 -31.45
N ASN A 359 11.24 -10.89 -30.62
CA ASN A 359 11.28 -10.98 -29.16
C ASN A 359 9.92 -11.49 -28.65
N TYR A 360 9.88 -12.68 -28.05
CA TYR A 360 8.64 -13.25 -27.51
C TYR A 360 8.00 -12.40 -26.38
N ARG A 361 8.76 -11.55 -25.70
CA ARG A 361 8.20 -10.57 -24.75
C ARG A 361 7.27 -9.56 -25.42
N ASP A 362 7.39 -9.33 -26.72
CA ASP A 362 6.50 -8.44 -27.45
C ASP A 362 5.09 -9.06 -27.64
N LEU A 363 4.93 -10.37 -27.48
CA LEU A 363 3.61 -11.02 -27.38
C LEU A 363 2.87 -10.56 -26.12
N GLN A 364 3.57 -10.44 -25.00
CA GLN A 364 3.03 -9.89 -23.75
C GLN A 364 2.61 -8.43 -23.94
N ILE A 365 3.44 -7.61 -24.59
CA ILE A 365 3.12 -6.22 -24.91
C ILE A 365 1.88 -6.14 -25.81
N ASN A 366 1.80 -6.97 -26.84
CA ASN A 366 0.64 -7.01 -27.74
C ASN A 366 -0.65 -7.44 -27.01
N PHE A 367 -0.54 -8.36 -26.05
CA PHE A 367 -1.65 -8.76 -25.19
C PHE A 367 -2.13 -7.57 -24.35
N TYR A 368 -1.26 -6.86 -23.64
CA TYR A 368 -1.60 -5.68 -22.84
C TYR A 368 -2.15 -4.54 -23.69
N LYS A 369 -1.64 -4.34 -24.91
CA LYS A 369 -2.20 -3.36 -25.84
C LYS A 369 -3.69 -3.61 -26.09
N GLN A 370 -4.08 -4.88 -26.35
CA GLN A 370 -5.47 -5.25 -26.59
C GLN A 370 -6.36 -5.02 -25.35
N LEU A 371 -5.82 -5.25 -24.13
CA LEU A 371 -6.53 -4.98 -22.88
C LEU A 371 -6.67 -3.49 -22.64
N LYS A 372 -5.62 -2.70 -22.89
CA LYS A 372 -5.66 -1.23 -22.79
C LYS A 372 -6.68 -0.62 -23.77
N GLU A 373 -6.70 -1.08 -25.02
CA GLU A 373 -7.67 -0.65 -26.02
C GLU A 373 -9.11 -1.01 -25.63
N HIS A 374 -9.31 -2.15 -24.95
CA HIS A 374 -10.60 -2.53 -24.42
C HIS A 374 -11.06 -1.58 -23.29
N ILE A 375 -10.18 -1.29 -22.32
CA ILE A 375 -10.44 -0.38 -21.20
C ILE A 375 -10.77 1.03 -21.72
N ALA A 376 -10.04 1.51 -22.72
CA ALA A 376 -10.26 2.84 -23.31
C ALA A 376 -11.64 3.03 -23.96
N LYS A 377 -12.31 1.93 -24.33
CA LYS A 377 -13.68 1.96 -24.90
C LYS A 377 -14.78 1.94 -23.83
N LYS A 378 -14.43 1.74 -22.56
CA LYS A 378 -15.39 1.72 -21.46
C LYS A 378 -15.86 3.14 -21.10
N PRO A 379 -17.02 3.29 -20.41
CA PRO A 379 -17.41 4.55 -19.79
C PRO A 379 -16.30 5.13 -18.91
N ALA A 380 -16.22 6.46 -18.83
CA ALA A 380 -15.10 7.14 -18.15
C ALA A 380 -14.91 6.71 -16.68
N ASP A 381 -15.99 6.42 -15.97
CA ASP A 381 -15.97 5.94 -14.59
C ASP A 381 -15.47 4.48 -14.44
N GLN A 382 -15.43 3.73 -15.54
CA GLN A 382 -14.91 2.37 -15.60
C GLN A 382 -13.52 2.28 -16.26
N GLN A 383 -13.00 3.35 -16.82
CA GLN A 383 -11.63 3.37 -17.33
C GLN A 383 -10.62 3.29 -16.19
N ARG A 384 -9.52 2.58 -16.42
CA ARG A 384 -8.44 2.38 -15.43
C ARG A 384 -7.09 2.63 -16.07
N HIS A 385 -6.20 3.26 -15.31
CA HIS A 385 -4.78 3.32 -15.63
C HIS A 385 -4.13 1.98 -15.30
N LEU A 386 -3.31 1.50 -16.22
CA LEU A 386 -2.61 0.22 -16.04
C LEU A 386 -1.31 0.42 -15.27
N ILE A 387 -1.08 -0.45 -14.30
CA ILE A 387 0.19 -0.59 -13.61
C ILE A 387 0.79 -1.94 -14.00
N PHE A 388 2.11 -1.98 -14.15
CA PHE A 388 2.88 -3.19 -14.44
C PHE A 388 4.16 -3.23 -13.61
N TRP A 389 4.63 -4.42 -13.30
CA TRP A 389 5.99 -4.61 -12.82
C TRP A 389 7.01 -4.20 -13.89
N ASN A 390 8.23 -3.86 -13.46
CA ASN A 390 9.19 -3.22 -14.37
C ASN A 390 9.75 -4.12 -15.48
N GLU A 391 9.54 -5.44 -15.43
CA GLU A 391 9.97 -6.35 -16.51
C GLU A 391 9.23 -6.10 -17.82
N VAL A 392 8.08 -5.47 -17.81
CA VAL A 392 7.40 -5.04 -19.03
C VAL A 392 8.31 -4.12 -19.89
N LEU A 393 9.27 -3.42 -19.27
CA LEU A 393 10.25 -2.59 -19.98
C LEU A 393 11.24 -3.39 -20.83
N HIS A 394 11.33 -4.71 -20.67
CA HIS A 394 12.18 -5.59 -21.48
C HIS A 394 11.58 -5.88 -22.86
N GLY A 395 10.30 -5.62 -23.07
CA GLY A 395 9.64 -5.63 -24.37
C GLY A 395 9.61 -4.25 -25.03
N ASN A 396 9.10 -4.19 -26.25
CA ASN A 396 8.84 -2.92 -26.94
C ASN A 396 7.55 -2.28 -26.38
N THR A 397 7.67 -1.39 -25.41
CA THR A 397 6.53 -0.72 -24.76
C THR A 397 5.87 0.39 -25.59
N GLN A 398 6.42 0.75 -26.77
CA GLN A 398 5.85 1.81 -27.62
C GLN A 398 4.35 1.64 -27.91
N PRO A 399 3.83 0.41 -28.19
CA PRO A 399 2.40 0.21 -28.41
C PRO A 399 1.51 0.50 -27.20
N LEU A 400 2.07 0.53 -25.99
CA LEU A 400 1.33 0.87 -24.77
C LEU A 400 1.25 2.39 -24.52
N GLY A 401 2.09 3.19 -25.20
CA GLY A 401 2.21 4.61 -24.92
C GLY A 401 2.90 4.89 -23.58
N ASN A 402 2.79 6.12 -23.11
CA ASN A 402 3.43 6.58 -21.87
C ASN A 402 2.44 6.87 -20.72
N ASP A 403 1.17 6.61 -20.92
CA ASP A 403 0.10 6.74 -19.93
C ASP A 403 -0.12 5.46 -19.09
N ILE A 404 0.91 4.61 -19.00
CA ILE A 404 1.00 3.49 -18.06
C ILE A 404 1.88 3.86 -16.87
N THR A 405 1.79 3.10 -15.81
CA THR A 405 2.61 3.26 -14.60
C THR A 405 3.48 2.03 -14.39
N ILE A 406 4.75 2.24 -14.08
CA ILE A 406 5.71 1.17 -13.79
C ILE A 406 5.93 1.07 -12.29
N MET A 407 5.66 -0.11 -11.72
CA MET A 407 6.03 -0.44 -10.34
C MET A 407 7.43 -1.06 -10.36
N ALA A 408 8.39 -0.29 -9.88
CA ALA A 408 9.80 -0.63 -9.98
C ALA A 408 10.28 -1.40 -8.74
N TRP A 409 10.65 -2.69 -8.90
CA TRP A 409 11.06 -3.57 -7.82
C TRP A 409 12.50 -4.11 -7.98
N VAL A 410 12.81 -4.75 -9.10
CA VAL A 410 14.16 -5.24 -9.38
C VAL A 410 14.97 -4.16 -10.06
N GLY A 411 16.15 -3.84 -9.52
CA GLY A 411 16.90 -2.69 -10.02
C GLY A 411 16.09 -1.38 -9.95
N ALA A 412 15.25 -1.22 -8.95
CA ALA A 412 14.15 -0.26 -8.86
C ALA A 412 14.54 1.17 -9.26
N ASN A 413 15.65 1.69 -8.75
CA ASN A 413 16.06 3.07 -9.04
C ASN A 413 16.38 3.26 -10.53
N GLN A 414 17.01 2.26 -11.18
CA GLN A 414 17.33 2.32 -12.60
C GLN A 414 16.07 2.12 -13.47
N ALA A 415 15.23 1.15 -13.12
CA ALA A 415 13.99 0.88 -13.84
C ALA A 415 13.01 2.08 -13.77
N ALA A 416 12.86 2.68 -12.58
CA ALA A 416 12.05 3.88 -12.39
C ALA A 416 12.59 5.07 -13.22
N LYS A 417 13.90 5.27 -13.23
CA LYS A 417 14.51 6.33 -14.05
C LYS A 417 14.31 6.09 -15.55
N GLU A 418 14.39 4.84 -15.99
CA GLU A 418 14.12 4.46 -17.39
C GLU A 418 12.65 4.73 -17.75
N ALA A 419 11.71 4.30 -16.93
CA ALA A 419 10.28 4.57 -17.11
C ALA A 419 9.99 6.08 -17.18
N ALA A 420 10.54 6.85 -16.24
CA ALA A 420 10.37 8.31 -16.19
C ALA A 420 10.93 9.00 -17.44
N LYS A 421 12.09 8.58 -17.95
CA LYS A 421 12.67 9.08 -19.22
C LYS A 421 11.79 8.77 -20.43
N ARG A 422 11.06 7.65 -20.43
CA ARG A 422 10.07 7.31 -21.45
C ARG A 422 8.75 8.08 -21.27
N GLY A 423 8.64 8.96 -20.25
CA GLY A 423 7.45 9.75 -19.95
C GLY A 423 6.38 9.02 -19.13
N MET A 424 6.66 7.81 -18.67
CA MET A 424 5.75 7.01 -17.83
C MET A 424 5.81 7.47 -16.37
N ASN A 425 4.73 7.27 -15.63
CA ASN A 425 4.76 7.41 -14.18
C ASN A 425 5.42 6.16 -13.54
N THR A 426 5.96 6.34 -12.33
CA THR A 426 6.62 5.25 -11.62
C THR A 426 6.33 5.26 -10.12
N ILE A 427 6.26 4.07 -9.54
CA ILE A 427 6.13 3.82 -8.11
C ILE A 427 7.38 3.04 -7.68
N LEU A 428 8.08 3.54 -6.66
CA LEU A 428 9.24 2.87 -6.11
C LEU A 428 8.81 1.78 -5.13
N SER A 429 9.08 0.55 -5.47
CA SER A 429 8.81 -0.64 -4.66
C SER A 429 10.04 -1.55 -4.59
N PRO A 430 11.23 -1.02 -4.20
CA PRO A 430 12.49 -1.72 -4.36
C PRO A 430 12.50 -3.04 -3.56
N GLN A 431 12.92 -4.13 -4.22
CA GLN A 431 13.07 -5.43 -3.58
C GLN A 431 13.94 -5.33 -2.30
N ILE A 432 14.98 -4.52 -2.36
CA ILE A 432 15.80 -4.15 -1.22
C ILE A 432 15.66 -2.64 -1.03
N PRO A 433 15.16 -2.16 0.11
CA PRO A 433 14.79 -2.90 1.34
C PRO A 433 13.28 -3.04 1.58
N TYR A 434 12.40 -2.85 0.57
CA TYR A 434 10.95 -2.73 0.76
C TYR A 434 10.16 -4.03 0.58
N TYR A 435 10.83 -5.19 0.31
CA TYR A 435 10.21 -6.50 0.44
C TYR A 435 10.25 -6.93 1.90
N ILE A 436 9.23 -6.50 2.65
CA ILE A 436 9.15 -6.69 4.10
C ILE A 436 8.58 -8.04 4.53
N ASN A 437 8.62 -9.04 3.65
CA ASN A 437 8.42 -10.46 3.94
C ASN A 437 9.74 -11.18 4.29
N ARG A 438 10.89 -10.49 4.24
CA ARG A 438 12.20 -11.02 4.61
C ARG A 438 12.44 -10.91 6.11
N LYS A 439 13.43 -11.63 6.64
CA LYS A 439 13.86 -11.53 8.04
C LYS A 439 14.17 -10.10 8.43
N GLN A 440 13.80 -9.71 9.65
CA GLN A 440 14.10 -8.38 10.19
C GLN A 440 15.46 -8.33 10.90
N SER A 441 15.95 -9.48 11.35
CA SER A 441 17.21 -9.59 12.10
C SER A 441 17.95 -10.88 11.77
N LYS A 442 19.13 -11.04 12.36
CA LYS A 442 19.92 -12.28 12.30
C LYS A 442 19.73 -13.18 13.52
N LEU A 443 18.73 -12.87 14.36
CA LEU A 443 18.46 -13.67 15.55
C LEU A 443 17.96 -15.08 15.17
N PRO A 444 18.31 -16.11 15.93
CA PRO A 444 17.83 -17.47 15.66
C PRO A 444 16.33 -17.64 15.90
N THR A 445 15.70 -16.67 16.55
CA THR A 445 14.25 -16.62 16.82
C THR A 445 13.42 -15.99 15.68
N GLU A 446 14.08 -15.54 14.61
CA GLU A 446 13.34 -15.04 13.43
C GLU A 446 12.43 -16.14 12.86
N PRO A 447 11.20 -15.79 12.49
CA PRO A 447 10.29 -16.75 11.86
C PRO A 447 10.84 -17.23 10.52
N HIS A 448 10.34 -18.38 10.08
CA HIS A 448 10.61 -18.87 8.74
C HIS A 448 10.11 -17.82 7.73
N SER A 449 10.96 -17.40 6.83
CA SER A 449 10.68 -16.35 5.86
C SER A 449 11.69 -16.42 4.71
N GLN A 450 11.47 -15.66 3.64
CA GLN A 450 12.34 -15.67 2.48
C GLN A 450 13.82 -15.48 2.86
N GLY A 451 14.68 -16.43 2.45
CA GLY A 451 16.07 -16.55 2.88
C GLY A 451 17.07 -15.59 2.23
N HIS A 452 16.63 -14.69 1.34
CA HIS A 452 17.50 -13.81 0.54
C HIS A 452 17.94 -12.53 1.29
N GLY A 453 18.30 -12.62 2.55
CA GLY A 453 18.86 -11.51 3.29
C GLY A 453 18.03 -11.08 4.50
N THR A 454 18.50 -10.03 5.14
CA THR A 454 17.87 -9.43 6.33
C THR A 454 17.62 -7.96 6.03
N GLU A 455 16.35 -7.57 6.08
CA GLU A 455 15.94 -6.18 5.88
C GLU A 455 15.55 -5.58 7.23
N THR A 456 16.51 -4.94 7.89
CA THR A 456 16.30 -4.33 9.20
C THR A 456 15.39 -3.10 9.10
N VAL A 457 14.77 -2.70 10.20
CA VAL A 457 14.01 -1.43 10.28
C VAL A 457 14.88 -0.24 9.89
N GLU A 458 16.17 -0.26 10.27
CA GLU A 458 17.13 0.78 9.90
C GLU A 458 17.38 0.84 8.39
N ALA A 459 17.57 -0.30 7.73
CA ALA A 459 17.75 -0.37 6.28
C ALA A 459 16.51 0.17 5.54
N VAL A 460 15.32 -0.23 5.98
CA VAL A 460 14.04 0.27 5.44
C VAL A 460 13.90 1.78 5.66
N TYR A 461 14.21 2.27 6.85
CA TYR A 461 14.10 3.70 7.18
C TYR A 461 15.08 4.55 6.39
N ASN A 462 16.32 4.08 6.20
CA ASN A 462 17.39 4.86 5.56
C ASN A 462 17.30 4.88 4.02
N TYR A 463 16.38 4.14 3.41
CA TYR A 463 16.14 4.25 1.98
C TYR A 463 15.68 5.66 1.59
N VAL A 464 16.29 6.24 0.57
CA VAL A 464 16.01 7.59 0.06
C VAL A 464 15.34 7.49 -1.32
N PRO A 465 14.01 7.69 -1.41
CA PRO A 465 13.24 7.41 -2.62
C PRO A 465 13.66 8.19 -3.88
N LEU A 466 14.12 9.42 -3.74
CA LEU A 466 14.50 10.27 -4.88
C LEU A 466 16.02 10.48 -4.98
N GLN A 467 16.81 9.60 -4.36
CA GLN A 467 18.26 9.69 -4.46
C GLN A 467 18.70 9.61 -5.92
N ASP A 468 19.52 10.57 -6.35
CA ASP A 468 20.08 10.65 -7.71
C ASP A 468 19.04 10.74 -8.85
N VAL A 469 17.81 11.15 -8.53
CA VAL A 469 16.76 11.42 -9.52
C VAL A 469 16.86 12.87 -10.01
N PRO A 470 17.07 13.11 -11.32
CA PRO A 470 17.06 14.45 -11.90
C PRO A 470 15.76 15.21 -11.58
N ALA A 471 15.87 16.50 -11.31
CA ALA A 471 14.72 17.32 -10.87
C ALA A 471 13.57 17.32 -11.88
N ASP A 472 13.86 17.32 -13.17
CA ASP A 472 12.88 17.28 -14.27
C ASP A 472 12.12 15.96 -14.38
N LEU A 473 12.62 14.87 -13.79
CA LEU A 473 11.97 13.57 -13.76
C LEU A 473 11.20 13.29 -12.47
N GLN A 474 11.43 14.07 -11.40
CA GLN A 474 10.82 13.80 -10.08
C GLN A 474 9.31 13.83 -10.09
N ASN A 475 8.69 14.62 -10.96
CA ASN A 475 7.24 14.70 -11.12
C ASN A 475 6.60 13.41 -11.67
N ARG A 476 7.39 12.47 -12.19
CA ARG A 476 6.94 11.14 -12.64
C ARG A 476 6.90 10.13 -11.50
N TYR A 477 7.54 10.41 -10.38
CA TYR A 477 7.58 9.52 -9.22
C TYR A 477 6.36 9.76 -8.34
N MET A 478 5.40 8.84 -8.41
CA MET A 478 4.15 8.94 -7.66
C MET A 478 4.35 8.72 -6.15
N GLY A 479 5.32 7.88 -5.79
CA GLY A 479 5.62 7.58 -4.39
C GLY A 479 6.31 6.24 -4.16
N VAL A 480 6.03 5.67 -2.99
CA VAL A 480 6.68 4.45 -2.49
C VAL A 480 5.66 3.39 -2.10
N GLN A 481 6.07 2.13 -2.19
CA GLN A 481 5.28 0.99 -1.75
C GLN A 481 6.17 -0.09 -1.15
N ALA A 482 5.74 -0.69 -0.04
CA ALA A 482 6.31 -1.93 0.47
C ALA A 482 5.51 -3.12 -0.03
N ASN A 483 6.19 -4.26 -0.26
CA ASN A 483 5.55 -5.49 -0.70
C ASN A 483 5.75 -6.59 0.32
N PHE A 484 4.72 -7.42 0.47
CA PHE A 484 4.71 -8.57 1.35
C PHE A 484 4.29 -9.83 0.56
N TRP A 485 5.28 -10.60 0.12
CA TRP A 485 5.10 -11.89 -0.55
C TRP A 485 4.97 -13.00 0.47
N THR A 486 4.16 -14.03 0.18
CA THR A 486 3.71 -14.97 1.20
C THR A 486 4.13 -16.42 0.99
N GLU A 487 5.09 -16.68 0.12
CA GLU A 487 5.58 -18.03 -0.19
C GLU A 487 6.07 -18.79 1.06
N TRP A 488 6.59 -18.07 2.05
CA TRP A 488 7.10 -18.63 3.33
C TRP A 488 6.21 -18.35 4.52
N VAL A 489 5.10 -17.64 4.35
CA VAL A 489 4.31 -17.11 5.47
C VAL A 489 2.87 -17.58 5.36
N GLU A 490 2.48 -18.53 6.22
CA GLU A 490 1.15 -19.14 6.18
C GLU A 490 0.16 -18.59 7.21
N ASP A 491 0.63 -17.85 8.20
CA ASP A 491 -0.21 -17.34 9.29
C ASP A 491 -0.12 -15.83 9.46
N ALA A 492 -1.23 -15.25 9.89
CA ALA A 492 -1.40 -13.81 10.05
C ALA A 492 -0.48 -13.20 11.13
N SER A 493 -0.14 -13.96 12.17
CA SER A 493 0.76 -13.49 13.24
C SER A 493 2.18 -13.27 12.71
N THR A 494 2.64 -14.14 11.81
CA THR A 494 3.94 -13.99 11.13
C THR A 494 3.91 -12.82 10.14
N VAL A 495 2.78 -12.60 9.43
CA VAL A 495 2.60 -11.39 8.60
C VAL A 495 2.78 -10.13 9.47
N GLN A 496 2.09 -10.04 10.60
CA GLN A 496 2.18 -8.90 11.52
C GLN A 496 3.62 -8.71 12.03
N TYR A 497 4.28 -9.79 12.46
CA TYR A 497 5.67 -9.75 12.93
C TYR A 497 6.61 -9.16 11.88
N LEU A 498 6.56 -9.70 10.65
CA LEU A 498 7.46 -9.28 9.58
C LEU A 498 7.10 -7.87 9.05
N MET A 499 5.83 -7.51 9.05
CA MET A 499 5.37 -6.19 8.63
C MET A 499 5.78 -5.08 9.61
N LEU A 500 5.66 -5.33 10.92
CA LEU A 500 5.86 -4.33 11.96
C LEU A 500 7.19 -4.49 12.70
N PRO A 501 7.89 -3.37 12.96
CA PRO A 501 7.50 -1.98 12.69
C PRO A 501 8.01 -1.43 11.34
N ARG A 502 8.49 -2.27 10.39
CA ARG A 502 9.04 -1.80 9.10
C ARG A 502 8.05 -0.98 8.30
N LEU A 503 6.75 -1.31 8.34
CA LEU A 503 5.72 -0.54 7.63
C LEU A 503 5.63 0.91 8.14
N ALA A 504 5.86 1.15 9.43
CA ALA A 504 5.95 2.50 9.98
C ALA A 504 7.12 3.31 9.38
N ALA A 505 8.25 2.65 9.12
CA ALA A 505 9.41 3.27 8.47
C ALA A 505 9.14 3.60 6.99
N VAL A 506 8.45 2.72 6.27
CA VAL A 506 8.00 2.97 4.88
C VAL A 506 7.01 4.12 4.82
N ALA A 507 6.05 4.16 5.76
CA ALA A 507 5.07 5.23 5.84
C ALA A 507 5.73 6.60 6.05
N GLU A 508 6.76 6.67 6.89
CA GLU A 508 7.53 7.90 7.10
C GLU A 508 8.36 8.29 5.86
N ALA A 509 8.86 7.33 5.09
CA ALA A 509 9.52 7.62 3.81
C ALA A 509 8.56 8.20 2.76
N GLY A 510 7.30 7.77 2.79
CA GLY A 510 6.24 8.25 1.89
C GLY A 510 5.63 9.59 2.31
N TRP A 511 5.62 9.87 3.61
CA TRP A 511 4.95 11.04 4.18
C TRP A 511 5.90 12.21 4.48
N THR A 512 6.97 11.93 5.25
CA THR A 512 7.84 12.94 5.85
C THR A 512 8.89 13.47 4.87
N GLN A 513 9.15 14.77 4.89
CA GLN A 513 10.19 15.39 4.08
C GLN A 513 11.57 14.81 4.44
N GLN A 514 12.42 14.57 3.44
CA GLN A 514 13.70 13.87 3.62
C GLN A 514 14.63 14.54 4.64
N ASN A 515 14.65 15.86 4.67
CA ASN A 515 15.50 16.64 5.58
C ASN A 515 15.05 16.61 7.05
N LEU A 516 13.85 16.10 7.33
CA LEU A 516 13.30 15.94 8.68
C LEU A 516 13.49 14.51 9.22
N ARG A 517 13.88 13.55 8.38
CA ARG A 517 14.00 12.14 8.76
C ARG A 517 15.29 11.89 9.52
N SER A 518 15.18 11.24 10.69
CA SER A 518 16.29 10.84 11.56
C SER A 518 15.97 9.50 12.20
N TYR A 519 16.78 8.46 11.91
CA TYR A 519 16.54 7.13 12.45
C TYR A 519 16.60 7.08 14.00
N PRO A 520 17.57 7.73 14.67
CA PRO A 520 17.56 7.78 16.14
C PRO A 520 16.31 8.45 16.72
N ASP A 521 15.78 9.49 16.08
CA ASP A 521 14.54 10.14 16.50
C ASP A 521 13.32 9.24 16.23
N PHE A 522 13.27 8.58 15.07
CA PHE A 522 12.24 7.60 14.74
C PHE A 522 12.16 6.49 15.80
N LEU A 523 13.29 5.93 16.23
CA LEU A 523 13.32 4.91 17.27
C LEU A 523 12.73 5.39 18.60
N LYS A 524 13.00 6.64 19.01
CA LYS A 524 12.38 7.22 20.21
C LYS A 524 10.85 7.29 20.09
N ARG A 525 10.35 7.73 18.93
CA ARG A 525 8.90 7.81 18.66
C ARG A 525 8.25 6.43 18.57
N LEU A 526 8.98 5.46 18.04
CA LEU A 526 8.52 4.08 17.88
C LEU A 526 8.22 3.38 19.22
N GLN A 527 8.83 3.79 20.34
CA GLN A 527 8.57 3.20 21.66
C GLN A 527 7.08 3.23 22.03
N LYS A 528 6.38 4.32 21.73
CA LYS A 528 4.92 4.43 21.96
C LYS A 528 4.09 3.59 20.98
N GLU A 529 4.57 3.38 19.76
CA GLU A 529 3.92 2.47 18.82
C GLU A 529 4.00 1.03 19.30
N VAL A 530 5.13 0.63 19.86
CA VAL A 530 5.33 -0.70 20.44
C VAL A 530 4.35 -0.94 21.60
N GLU A 531 4.15 0.04 22.48
CA GLU A 531 3.11 -0.04 23.53
C GLU A 531 1.71 -0.25 22.92
N TYR A 532 1.41 0.44 21.82
CA TYR A 532 0.15 0.29 21.11
C TYR A 532 -0.01 -1.13 20.51
N TYR A 533 1.03 -1.69 19.87
CA TYR A 533 0.99 -3.05 19.35
C TYR A 533 0.74 -4.08 20.46
N GLN A 534 1.44 -3.96 21.57
CA GLN A 534 1.28 -4.84 22.73
C GLN A 534 -0.14 -4.84 23.26
N GLN A 535 -0.75 -3.66 23.37
CA GLN A 535 -2.13 -3.53 23.89
C GLN A 535 -3.19 -4.03 22.92
N LYS A 536 -2.95 -3.88 21.62
CA LYS A 536 -3.82 -4.43 20.56
C LYS A 536 -3.62 -5.93 20.37
N GLY A 537 -2.64 -6.55 21.00
CA GLY A 537 -2.28 -7.94 20.76
C GLY A 537 -1.77 -8.18 19.33
N VAL A 538 -1.19 -7.16 18.69
CA VAL A 538 -0.58 -7.26 17.36
C VAL A 538 0.86 -7.72 17.52
N ASN A 539 1.27 -8.73 16.75
CA ASN A 539 2.64 -9.21 16.75
C ASN A 539 3.58 -8.25 15.99
N TYR A 540 4.83 -8.15 16.42
CA TYR A 540 5.82 -7.25 15.82
C TYR A 540 7.25 -7.70 16.14
N GLY A 541 8.25 -7.22 15.40
CA GLY A 541 9.68 -7.47 15.62
C GLY A 541 10.19 -6.80 16.89
N LYS A 542 10.12 -7.50 18.04
CA LYS A 542 10.46 -6.98 19.38
C LYS A 542 11.92 -6.57 19.52
N HIS A 543 12.81 -7.26 18.82
CA HIS A 543 14.26 -7.03 18.86
C HIS A 543 14.67 -5.59 18.51
N VAL A 544 13.84 -4.87 17.75
CA VAL A 544 14.11 -3.48 17.36
C VAL A 544 14.23 -2.56 18.57
N MET A 545 13.52 -2.88 19.66
CA MET A 545 13.56 -2.12 20.92
C MET A 545 14.59 -2.65 21.91
N GLU A 546 15.12 -3.84 21.67
CA GLU A 546 16.09 -4.52 22.55
C GLU A 546 17.55 -4.27 22.12
N ALA A 547 17.76 -3.83 20.88
CA ALA A 547 19.09 -3.47 20.38
C ALA A 547 19.59 -2.19 21.08
N LYS A 548 20.51 -2.38 22.03
CA LYS A 548 21.30 -1.29 22.66
C LYS A 548 22.58 -1.04 21.89
#